data_310ea9fa715a55fa2e3a1c61e21c5843
#
_entry.id   310ea9fa715a55fa2e3a1c61e21c5843
#
_cell.length_a   1.000
_cell.length_b   1.000
_cell.length_c   1.000
_cell.angle_alpha   90.00
_cell.angle_beta   90.00
_cell.angle_gamma   90.00
#
_symmetry.space_group_name_H-M   'P 1'
#
loop_
_entity.id
_entity.type
_entity.pdbx_description
1 polymer ?
#
loop_
_entity_poly.entity_id
_entity_poly.type
_entity_poly.pdbx_seq_one_letter_code
_entity_poly.pdbx_strand_id
1 'polypeptide(L)'
;LLYKYLPVAVNDGKNLKARAKVAWASTLAGLVEATSSCTSEHSMEHAMSAFYPELPHGAGLIALSEAYFETFRNDCMKRYMKMADIMTQQKSNRPSDFIDALVRMKKECHVDDIKLSKWGLKEEDLPKMVQNARDTMGGLFTLDPRPLTDEEVLNIYKQSYK
;
A
#
# COMPACT_ATOMS: atom_id res chain seq x y z
N LEU A 1 1.92 10.83 -11.68
CA LEU A 1 3.00 11.67 -11.11
C LEU A 1 3.97 10.84 -10.31
N LEU A 2 3.56 10.18 -9.23
CA LEU A 2 4.46 9.44 -8.31
C LEU A 2 5.33 8.42 -9.04
N TYR A 3 4.74 7.54 -9.83
CA TYR A 3 5.49 6.51 -10.57
C TYR A 3 6.68 7.07 -11.39
N LYS A 4 6.55 8.29 -11.92
CA LYS A 4 7.58 8.94 -12.72
C LYS A 4 8.58 9.74 -11.88
N TYR A 5 8.12 10.45 -10.86
CA TYR A 5 8.92 11.46 -10.18
C TYR A 5 9.40 11.06 -8.80
N LEU A 6 8.75 10.09 -8.14
CA LEU A 6 9.17 9.65 -6.80
C LEU A 6 10.57 8.99 -6.84
N PRO A 7 10.85 8.03 -7.76
CA PRO A 7 12.19 7.47 -7.86
C PRO A 7 13.27 8.54 -8.14
N VAL A 8 12.95 9.52 -8.99
CA VAL A 8 13.90 10.63 -9.26
C VAL A 8 14.15 11.46 -8.02
N ALA A 9 13.11 11.80 -7.24
CA ALA A 9 13.25 12.58 -6.02
C ALA A 9 13.96 11.82 -4.89
N VAL A 10 13.82 10.49 -4.84
CA VAL A 10 14.53 9.63 -3.88
C VAL A 10 16.02 9.56 -4.22
N ASN A 11 16.36 9.34 -5.50
CA ASN A 11 17.75 9.19 -5.93
C ASN A 11 18.50 10.53 -6.06
N ASP A 12 17.79 11.63 -6.29
CA ASP A 12 18.33 12.99 -6.31
C ASP A 12 17.44 13.95 -5.52
N GLY A 13 17.66 14.00 -4.22
CA GLY A 13 16.90 14.84 -3.28
C GLY A 13 17.01 16.36 -3.54
N LYS A 14 17.94 16.79 -4.39
CA LYS A 14 18.11 18.19 -4.81
C LYS A 14 17.35 18.55 -6.07
N ASN A 15 16.74 17.57 -6.75
CA ASN A 15 15.94 17.78 -7.95
C ASN A 15 14.63 18.48 -7.63
N LEU A 16 14.62 19.80 -7.62
CA LEU A 16 13.46 20.63 -7.27
C LEU A 16 12.22 20.32 -8.13
N LYS A 17 12.40 20.00 -9.42
CA LYS A 17 11.30 19.65 -10.31
C LYS A 17 10.63 18.34 -9.85
N ALA A 18 11.40 17.30 -9.55
CA ALA A 18 10.88 16.02 -9.08
C ALA A 18 10.20 16.20 -7.71
N ARG A 19 10.83 16.89 -6.77
CA ARG A 19 10.27 17.18 -5.45
C ARG A 19 8.95 17.95 -5.54
N ALA A 20 8.86 18.98 -6.38
CA ALA A 20 7.62 19.73 -6.59
C ALA A 20 6.50 18.85 -7.16
N LYS A 21 6.83 17.92 -8.08
CA LYS A 21 5.84 16.98 -8.63
C LYS A 21 5.38 15.95 -7.59
N VAL A 22 6.26 15.49 -6.73
CA VAL A 22 5.90 14.60 -5.61
C VAL A 22 5.04 15.34 -4.59
N ALA A 23 5.40 16.56 -4.18
CA ALA A 23 4.62 17.38 -3.27
C ALA A 23 3.20 17.65 -3.83
N TRP A 24 3.10 17.99 -5.11
CA TRP A 24 1.80 18.16 -5.76
C TRP A 24 0.98 16.88 -5.79
N ALA A 25 1.60 15.73 -6.07
CA ALA A 25 0.92 14.44 -6.04
C ALA A 25 0.41 14.09 -4.65
N SER A 26 1.18 14.39 -3.59
CA SER A 26 0.75 14.24 -2.20
C SER A 26 -0.45 15.13 -1.86
N THR A 27 -0.43 16.40 -2.30
CA THR A 27 -1.58 17.31 -2.11
C THR A 27 -2.84 16.77 -2.80
N LEU A 28 -2.72 16.27 -4.03
CA LEU A 28 -3.85 15.66 -4.75
C LEU A 28 -4.37 14.42 -4.03
N ALA A 29 -3.49 13.58 -3.49
CA ALA A 29 -3.88 12.41 -2.72
C ALA A 29 -4.66 12.81 -1.45
N GLY A 30 -4.20 13.84 -0.71
CA GLY A 30 -4.92 14.36 0.45
C GLY A 30 -6.29 14.94 0.10
N LEU A 31 -6.44 15.62 -1.05
CA LEU A 31 -7.74 16.10 -1.52
C LEU A 31 -8.70 14.93 -1.85
N VAL A 32 -8.19 13.85 -2.44
CA VAL A 32 -8.99 12.65 -2.72
C VAL A 32 -9.40 11.98 -1.42
N GLU A 33 -8.49 11.81 -0.48
CA GLU A 33 -8.77 11.22 0.81
C GLU A 33 -9.82 12.01 1.59
N ALA A 34 -9.73 13.35 1.59
CA ALA A 34 -10.70 14.23 2.27
C ALA A 34 -12.13 14.17 1.68
N THR A 35 -12.27 13.79 0.41
CA THR A 35 -13.56 13.69 -0.30
C THR A 35 -14.05 12.25 -0.51
N SER A 36 -13.21 11.28 -0.18
CA SER A 36 -13.48 9.86 -0.34
C SER A 36 -13.24 9.15 0.99
N SER A 37 -12.42 8.14 1.01
CA SER A 37 -11.90 7.49 2.21
C SER A 37 -10.75 6.56 1.83
N CYS A 38 -10.10 6.00 2.86
CA CYS A 38 -9.16 4.89 2.72
C CYS A 38 -9.90 3.56 2.73
N THR A 39 -9.23 2.48 2.36
CA THR A 39 -9.70 1.10 2.43
C THR A 39 -9.07 0.37 3.62
N SER A 40 -9.35 -0.92 3.77
CA SER A 40 -8.89 -1.72 4.92
C SER A 40 -7.37 -1.82 5.04
N GLU A 41 -6.60 -1.54 4.00
CA GLU A 41 -5.14 -1.45 4.09
C GLU A 41 -4.70 -0.47 5.20
N HIS A 42 -5.37 0.69 5.30
CA HIS A 42 -5.13 1.66 6.37
C HIS A 42 -5.59 1.15 7.74
N SER A 43 -6.72 0.45 7.81
CA SER A 43 -7.15 -0.18 9.06
C SER A 43 -6.13 -1.20 9.58
N MET A 44 -5.60 -2.02 8.66
CA MET A 44 -4.56 -2.99 8.96
C MET A 44 -3.27 -2.31 9.43
N GLU A 45 -2.88 -1.22 8.78
CA GLU A 45 -1.67 -0.48 9.15
C GLU A 45 -1.84 0.22 10.51
N HIS A 46 -2.98 0.83 10.78
CA HIS A 46 -3.26 1.45 12.08
C HIS A 46 -3.18 0.43 13.23
N ALA A 47 -3.64 -0.81 13.00
CA ALA A 47 -3.46 -1.89 13.97
C ALA A 47 -1.98 -2.20 14.21
N MET A 48 -1.14 -2.21 13.17
CA MET A 48 0.31 -2.38 13.35
C MET A 48 0.91 -1.25 14.16
N SER A 49 0.60 0.01 13.85
CA SER A 49 1.09 1.18 14.58
C SER A 49 0.62 1.20 16.04
N ALA A 50 -0.57 0.66 16.35
CA ALA A 50 -1.07 0.55 17.72
C ALA A 50 -0.22 -0.38 18.58
N PHE A 51 0.30 -1.48 18.02
CA PHE A 51 1.16 -2.43 18.73
C PHE A 51 2.65 -2.08 18.60
N TYR A 52 3.04 -1.43 17.52
CA TYR A 52 4.44 -1.13 17.18
C TYR A 52 4.58 0.34 16.74
N PRO A 53 4.56 1.28 17.69
CA PRO A 53 4.52 2.72 17.40
C PRO A 53 5.79 3.25 16.71
N GLU A 54 6.89 2.50 16.75
CA GLU A 54 8.12 2.83 16.03
C GLU A 54 8.04 2.55 14.53
N LEU A 55 7.04 1.79 14.07
CA LEU A 55 6.81 1.56 12.63
C LEU A 55 6.22 2.83 12.01
N PRO A 56 6.92 3.50 11.08
CA PRO A 56 6.35 4.64 10.39
C PRO A 56 5.14 4.21 9.56
N HIS A 57 4.05 4.97 9.63
CA HIS A 57 2.80 4.67 8.90
C HIS A 57 3.02 4.33 7.41
N GLY A 58 3.80 5.16 6.69
CA GLY A 58 4.09 4.89 5.29
C GLY A 58 4.90 3.61 5.05
N ALA A 59 5.76 3.20 6.00
CA ALA A 59 6.50 1.94 5.88
C ALA A 59 5.57 0.73 6.05
N GLY A 60 4.62 0.81 6.97
CA GLY A 60 3.59 -0.20 7.15
C GLY A 60 2.74 -0.39 5.90
N LEU A 61 2.23 0.70 5.31
CA LEU A 61 1.48 0.65 4.06
C LEU A 61 2.31 0.07 2.90
N ILE A 62 3.58 0.48 2.75
CA ILE A 62 4.48 -0.07 1.71
C ILE A 62 4.69 -1.58 1.90
N ALA A 63 4.82 -2.04 3.15
CA ALA A 63 4.98 -3.47 3.43
C ALA A 63 3.73 -4.28 3.07
N LEU A 64 2.53 -3.77 3.39
CA LEU A 64 1.26 -4.44 3.12
C LEU A 64 0.87 -4.42 1.63
N SER A 65 1.23 -3.36 0.90
CA SER A 65 0.65 -3.00 -0.39
C SER A 65 0.64 -4.13 -1.42
N GLU A 66 1.72 -4.90 -1.54
CA GLU A 66 1.83 -5.95 -2.54
C GLU A 66 0.85 -7.09 -2.28
N ALA A 67 0.84 -7.63 -1.05
CA ALA A 67 -0.07 -8.70 -0.65
C ALA A 67 -1.54 -8.23 -0.65
N TYR A 68 -1.77 -6.98 -0.24
CA TYR A 68 -3.11 -6.38 -0.24
C TYR A 68 -3.68 -6.28 -1.65
N PHE A 69 -2.96 -5.66 -2.58
CA PHE A 69 -3.44 -5.53 -3.96
C PHE A 69 -3.49 -6.87 -4.70
N GLU A 70 -2.59 -7.82 -4.39
CA GLU A 70 -2.65 -9.17 -4.94
C GLU A 70 -3.94 -9.90 -4.53
N THR A 71 -4.40 -9.71 -3.30
CA THR A 71 -5.65 -10.30 -2.79
C THR A 71 -6.87 -9.89 -3.62
N PHE A 72 -6.92 -8.66 -4.12
CA PHE A 72 -8.01 -8.13 -4.93
C PHE A 72 -7.78 -8.19 -6.45
N ARG A 73 -6.71 -8.83 -6.90
CA ARG A 73 -6.33 -8.84 -8.33
C ARG A 73 -7.45 -9.26 -9.26
N ASN A 74 -8.18 -10.30 -8.89
CA ASN A 74 -9.25 -10.85 -9.72
C ASN A 74 -10.57 -10.05 -9.59
N ASP A 75 -10.76 -9.36 -8.47
CA ASP A 75 -11.93 -8.53 -8.22
C ASP A 75 -11.85 -7.17 -8.92
N CYS A 76 -10.64 -6.68 -9.14
CA CYS A 76 -10.34 -5.34 -9.67
C CYS A 76 -9.70 -5.32 -11.07
N MET A 77 -9.83 -6.38 -11.87
CA MET A 77 -9.09 -6.57 -13.12
C MET A 77 -9.04 -5.33 -14.02
N LYS A 78 -10.20 -4.76 -14.39
CA LYS A 78 -10.28 -3.59 -15.28
C LYS A 78 -9.65 -2.34 -14.64
N ARG A 79 -9.83 -2.16 -13.34
CA ARG A 79 -9.27 -1.03 -12.59
C ARG A 79 -7.76 -1.14 -12.50
N TYR A 80 -7.23 -2.31 -12.22
CA TYR A 80 -5.79 -2.55 -12.14
C TYR A 80 -5.09 -2.36 -13.50
N MET A 81 -5.66 -2.88 -14.59
CA MET A 81 -5.14 -2.60 -15.93
C MET A 81 -5.12 -1.09 -16.22
N LYS A 82 -6.19 -0.36 -15.86
CA LYS A 82 -6.23 1.10 -16.04
C LYS A 82 -5.18 1.82 -15.19
N MET A 83 -4.95 1.37 -13.96
CA MET A 83 -3.90 1.91 -13.09
C MET A 83 -2.51 1.65 -13.68
N ALA A 84 -2.25 0.44 -14.19
CA ALA A 84 -1.02 0.11 -14.89
C ALA A 84 -0.79 0.99 -16.12
N ASP A 85 -1.81 1.19 -16.97
CA ASP A 85 -1.74 2.08 -18.15
C ASP A 85 -1.30 3.49 -17.74
N ILE A 86 -1.90 4.03 -16.66
CA ILE A 86 -1.58 5.37 -16.16
C ILE A 86 -0.17 5.45 -15.57
N MET A 87 0.26 4.42 -14.83
CA MET A 87 1.59 4.38 -14.23
C MET A 87 2.69 4.26 -15.27
N THR A 88 2.57 3.28 -16.15
CA THR A 88 3.63 2.92 -17.12
C THR A 88 3.56 3.68 -18.43
N GLN A 89 2.42 4.33 -18.73
CA GLN A 89 2.11 4.94 -20.03
C GLN A 89 2.14 3.91 -21.19
N GLN A 90 1.87 2.64 -20.87
CA GLN A 90 1.80 1.53 -21.81
C GLN A 90 0.47 0.80 -21.65
N LYS A 91 -0.01 0.16 -22.70
CA LYS A 91 -1.24 -0.64 -22.67
C LYS A 91 -1.01 -1.89 -21.84
N SER A 92 -1.76 -2.02 -20.77
CA SER A 92 -1.78 -3.22 -19.93
C SER A 92 -2.72 -4.28 -20.53
N ASN A 93 -2.34 -5.55 -20.38
CA ASN A 93 -3.13 -6.70 -20.83
C ASN A 93 -3.54 -7.62 -19.67
N ARG A 94 -2.96 -7.44 -18.49
CA ARG A 94 -3.21 -8.28 -17.31
C ARG A 94 -3.34 -7.41 -16.06
N PRO A 95 -4.20 -7.78 -15.11
CA PRO A 95 -4.31 -7.02 -13.84
C PRO A 95 -3.00 -7.05 -13.02
N SER A 96 -2.18 -8.09 -13.14
CA SER A 96 -0.85 -8.17 -12.51
C SER A 96 0.10 -7.07 -12.96
N ASP A 97 -0.07 -6.47 -14.14
CA ASP A 97 0.79 -5.39 -14.64
C ASP A 97 0.81 -4.17 -13.70
N PHE A 98 -0.28 -3.95 -12.93
CA PHE A 98 -0.32 -2.92 -11.88
C PHE A 98 0.58 -3.29 -10.69
N ILE A 99 0.51 -4.54 -10.24
CA ILE A 99 1.32 -5.03 -9.12
C ILE A 99 2.79 -5.05 -9.51
N ASP A 100 3.10 -5.51 -10.73
CA ASP A 100 4.45 -5.46 -11.29
C ASP A 100 5.01 -4.02 -11.33
N ALA A 101 4.17 -3.05 -11.72
CA ALA A 101 4.54 -1.64 -11.71
C ALA A 101 4.78 -1.10 -10.28
N LEU A 102 3.94 -1.50 -9.32
CA LEU A 102 4.11 -1.14 -7.91
C LEU A 102 5.41 -1.69 -7.35
N VAL A 103 5.69 -2.98 -7.56
CA VAL A 103 6.94 -3.63 -7.13
C VAL A 103 8.16 -2.95 -7.75
N ARG A 104 8.09 -2.62 -9.04
CA ARG A 104 9.14 -1.88 -9.71
C ARG A 104 9.38 -0.51 -9.08
N MET A 105 8.32 0.25 -8.80
CA MET A 105 8.44 1.56 -8.14
C MET A 105 9.06 1.42 -6.74
N LYS A 106 8.68 0.40 -5.97
CA LYS A 106 9.29 0.10 -4.66
C LYS A 106 10.81 -0.12 -4.81
N LYS A 107 11.25 -0.92 -5.79
CA LYS A 107 12.67 -1.16 -6.07
C LYS A 107 13.41 0.12 -6.47
N GLU A 108 12.84 0.91 -7.37
CA GLU A 108 13.43 2.17 -7.82
C GLU A 108 13.53 3.23 -6.69
N CYS A 109 12.70 3.08 -5.65
CA CYS A 109 12.72 3.91 -4.44
C CYS A 109 13.50 3.27 -3.27
N HIS A 110 14.14 2.11 -3.44
CA HIS A 110 14.91 1.38 -2.41
C HIS A 110 14.08 1.03 -1.17
N VAL A 111 12.82 0.67 -1.35
CA VAL A 111 11.88 0.30 -0.26
C VAL A 111 11.22 -1.07 -0.50
N ASP A 112 11.74 -1.86 -1.41
CA ASP A 112 11.23 -3.20 -1.73
C ASP A 112 11.61 -4.26 -0.69
N ASP A 113 12.57 -3.93 0.19
CA ASP A 113 13.00 -4.80 1.28
C ASP A 113 12.37 -4.45 2.64
N ILE A 114 11.43 -3.50 2.68
CA ILE A 114 10.67 -3.19 3.89
C ILE A 114 9.76 -4.37 4.20
N LYS A 115 10.01 -4.98 5.36
CA LYS A 115 9.25 -6.12 5.88
C LYS A 115 8.91 -5.87 7.33
N LEU A 116 7.73 -6.33 7.76
CA LEU A 116 7.22 -6.07 9.10
C LEU A 116 8.14 -6.61 10.19
N SER A 117 8.76 -7.78 9.97
CA SER A 117 9.72 -8.39 10.90
C SER A 117 10.93 -7.50 11.21
N LYS A 118 11.36 -6.66 10.27
CA LYS A 118 12.49 -5.73 10.48
C LYS A 118 12.19 -4.61 11.48
N TRP A 119 10.92 -4.35 11.77
CA TRP A 119 10.45 -3.35 12.73
C TRP A 119 10.11 -3.95 14.09
N GLY A 120 10.54 -5.18 14.34
CA GLY A 120 10.34 -5.86 15.61
C GLY A 120 8.93 -6.46 15.78
N LEU A 121 8.07 -6.42 14.76
CA LEU A 121 6.79 -7.10 14.78
C LEU A 121 7.02 -8.60 14.98
N LYS A 122 6.15 -9.21 15.79
CA LYS A 122 6.20 -10.64 16.05
C LYS A 122 5.06 -11.34 15.31
N GLU A 123 5.37 -12.48 14.70
CA GLU A 123 4.37 -13.26 13.97
C GLU A 123 3.21 -13.70 14.87
N GLU A 124 3.48 -13.95 16.16
CA GLU A 124 2.48 -14.32 17.16
C GLU A 124 1.44 -13.24 17.45
N ASP A 125 1.75 -11.96 17.12
CA ASP A 125 0.84 -10.83 17.32
C ASP A 125 -0.08 -10.57 16.12
N LEU A 126 0.17 -11.17 14.96
CA LEU A 126 -0.63 -10.95 13.76
C LEU A 126 -2.13 -11.22 13.97
N PRO A 127 -2.58 -12.28 14.66
CA PRO A 127 -4.01 -12.48 14.94
C PRO A 127 -4.64 -11.36 15.77
N LYS A 128 -3.90 -10.78 16.72
CA LYS A 128 -4.37 -9.65 17.53
C LYS A 128 -4.54 -8.38 16.68
N MET A 129 -3.66 -8.20 15.68
CA MET A 129 -3.77 -7.08 14.75
C MET A 129 -4.99 -7.22 13.84
N VAL A 130 -5.34 -8.42 13.38
CA VAL A 130 -6.58 -8.68 12.65
C VAL A 130 -7.78 -8.22 13.48
N GLN A 131 -7.87 -8.66 14.72
CA GLN A 131 -8.96 -8.28 15.61
C GLN A 131 -8.99 -6.76 15.85
N ASN A 132 -7.83 -6.16 16.17
CA ASN A 132 -7.74 -4.71 16.39
C ASN A 132 -8.17 -3.90 15.17
N ALA A 133 -7.73 -4.29 13.96
CA ALA A 133 -8.13 -3.62 12.72
C ALA A 133 -9.66 -3.63 12.53
N ARG A 134 -10.32 -4.75 12.87
CA ARG A 134 -11.79 -4.87 12.82
C ARG A 134 -12.47 -4.00 13.87
N ASP A 135 -12.00 -4.05 15.10
CA ASP A 135 -12.65 -3.39 16.23
C ASP A 135 -12.51 -1.86 16.18
N THR A 136 -11.36 -1.35 15.73
CA THR A 136 -11.06 0.09 15.77
C THR A 136 -11.43 0.82 14.49
N MET A 137 -11.23 0.19 13.33
CA MET A 137 -11.47 0.80 12.03
C MET A 137 -12.17 -0.14 11.04
N GLY A 138 -13.05 -1.02 11.54
CA GLY A 138 -13.79 -2.01 10.76
C GLY A 138 -14.63 -1.41 9.61
N GLY A 139 -15.04 -0.15 9.73
CA GLY A 139 -15.75 0.56 8.67
C GLY A 139 -14.98 0.63 7.35
N LEU A 140 -13.65 0.69 7.36
CA LEU A 140 -12.84 0.76 6.15
C LEU A 140 -12.89 -0.53 5.32
N PHE A 141 -13.16 -1.67 5.95
CA PHE A 141 -13.35 -2.95 5.24
C PHE A 141 -14.60 -2.98 4.36
N THR A 142 -15.59 -2.12 4.65
CA THR A 142 -16.80 -2.00 3.81
C THR A 142 -16.54 -1.26 2.49
N LEU A 143 -15.40 -0.58 2.39
CA LEU A 143 -14.97 0.19 1.22
C LEU A 143 -14.06 -0.61 0.28
N ASP A 144 -13.69 -1.82 0.70
CA ASP A 144 -12.92 -2.74 -0.14
C ASP A 144 -13.73 -3.20 -1.35
N PRO A 145 -13.08 -3.66 -2.42
CA PRO A 145 -13.76 -4.22 -3.60
C PRO A 145 -14.72 -5.36 -3.30
N ARG A 146 -14.44 -6.14 -2.26
CA ARG A 146 -15.30 -7.14 -1.63
C ARG A 146 -14.95 -7.28 -0.15
N PRO A 147 -15.84 -7.88 0.65
CA PRO A 147 -15.49 -8.23 2.02
C PRO A 147 -14.26 -9.16 2.08
N LEU A 148 -13.38 -8.91 3.04
CA LEU A 148 -12.27 -9.80 3.39
C LEU A 148 -12.67 -10.63 4.62
N THR A 149 -12.32 -11.91 4.61
CA THR A 149 -12.37 -12.75 5.81
C THR A 149 -11.18 -12.45 6.72
N ASP A 150 -11.26 -12.83 7.99
CA ASP A 150 -10.14 -12.66 8.93
C ASP A 150 -8.94 -13.52 8.53
N GLU A 151 -9.17 -14.67 7.89
CA GLU A 151 -8.12 -15.52 7.35
C GLU A 151 -7.37 -14.81 6.20
N GLU A 152 -8.07 -14.12 5.30
CA GLU A 152 -7.46 -13.34 4.22
C GLU A 152 -6.65 -12.16 4.78
N VAL A 153 -7.18 -11.44 5.78
CA VAL A 153 -6.46 -10.36 6.45
C VAL A 153 -5.20 -10.89 7.13
N LEU A 154 -5.29 -12.00 7.84
CA LEU A 154 -4.14 -12.67 8.45
C LEU A 154 -3.11 -13.10 7.40
N ASN A 155 -3.56 -13.60 6.25
CA ASN A 155 -2.67 -14.01 5.16
C ASN A 155 -1.92 -12.81 4.55
N ILE A 156 -2.59 -11.66 4.37
CA ILE A 156 -1.93 -10.42 3.93
C ILE A 156 -0.80 -10.04 4.90
N TYR A 157 -1.07 -10.04 6.21
CA TYR A 157 -0.04 -9.78 7.22
C TYR A 157 1.13 -10.78 7.12
N LYS A 158 0.85 -12.08 7.02
CA LYS A 158 1.88 -13.12 6.91
C LYS A 158 2.76 -12.96 5.67
N GLN A 159 2.18 -12.63 4.53
CA GLN A 159 2.93 -12.38 3.29
C GLN A 159 3.81 -11.12 3.39
N SER A 160 3.39 -10.13 4.16
CA SER A 160 4.11 -8.87 4.38
C SER A 160 5.18 -8.97 5.48
N TYR A 161 5.12 -10.02 6.31
CA TYR A 161 5.97 -10.19 7.49
C TYR A 161 7.42 -10.56 7.14
N LYS A 162 7.65 -11.35 6.09
CA LYS A 162 8.95 -11.95 5.73
C LYS A 162 9.84 -11.00 4.93
#